data_c1ee1e8434def4569fa431268dca3f78
#
_entry.id   c1ee1e8434def4569fa431268dca3f78
#
_cell.length_a   1.000
_cell.length_b   1.000
_cell.length_c   1.000
_cell.angle_alpha   90.00
_cell.angle_beta   90.00
_cell.angle_gamma   90.00
#
_symmetry.space_group_name_H-M   'P 1'
#
loop_
_entity.id
_entity.type
_entity.pdbx_description
1 polymer ?
#
loop_
_entity_poly.entity_id
_entity_poly.type
_entity_poly.pdbx_seq_one_letter_code
_entity_poly.pdbx_strand_id
1 'polypeptide(L)'
;QEILEVADYMGDSYGLSVQASKSDCKGVIMCGVRFMAETCKVLSPDKKVWLANPAAGCPMAEQLDLEGLRELKAKYPDYAVVAYINTTSELKTECDVCVTSSSAVQICSRLDNDKILFIPDPNLGCYVAEQMPEKTFAFYKGGCPRHIVVSAKDVEKARKAHPNALLLVHPECRQEVVEQADYVGSTTGIMNYAKKSDCREFIIGTENSIVEHLQFDCPD
;
A
#
# COMPACT_ATOMS: atom_id res chain seq x y z
N GLN A 1 10.35 -14.20 9.88
CA GLN A 1 10.01 -15.63 9.81
C GLN A 1 9.42 -16.11 11.14
N GLU A 2 10.12 -15.97 12.28
CA GLU A 2 9.68 -16.42 13.61
C GLU A 2 8.29 -15.89 14.02
N ILE A 3 7.95 -14.64 13.67
CA ILE A 3 6.62 -14.07 13.95
C ILE A 3 5.54 -14.75 13.11
N LEU A 4 5.84 -15.14 11.88
CA LEU A 4 4.88 -15.83 11.00
C LEU A 4 4.45 -17.19 11.54
N GLU A 5 5.35 -17.86 12.28
CA GLU A 5 5.07 -19.19 12.90
C GLU A 5 4.08 -19.11 14.08
N VAL A 6 3.93 -17.93 14.69
CA VAL A 6 3.07 -17.73 15.88
C VAL A 6 1.91 -16.77 15.62
N ALA A 7 1.82 -16.19 14.42
CA ALA A 7 0.75 -15.26 14.08
C ALA A 7 -0.56 -16.00 13.80
N ASP A 8 -1.66 -15.52 14.39
CA ASP A 8 -3.00 -16.05 14.08
C ASP A 8 -3.44 -15.67 12.66
N TYR A 9 -3.01 -14.49 12.18
CA TYR A 9 -3.38 -13.97 10.86
C TYR A 9 -2.21 -13.20 10.23
N MET A 10 -2.08 -13.34 8.92
CA MET A 10 -1.13 -12.63 8.07
C MET A 10 -1.89 -11.94 6.94
N GLY A 11 -1.45 -10.75 6.52
CA GLY A 11 -2.09 -10.00 5.45
C GLY A 11 -1.63 -8.55 5.34
N ASP A 12 -2.27 -7.83 4.44
CA ASP A 12 -2.07 -6.40 4.25
C ASP A 12 -2.72 -5.55 5.37
N SER A 13 -2.44 -4.25 5.34
CA SER A 13 -2.84 -3.30 6.39
C SER A 13 -4.34 -3.29 6.65
N TYR A 14 -5.16 -3.25 5.59
CA TYR A 14 -6.61 -3.19 5.72
C TYR A 14 -7.22 -4.56 6.00
N GLY A 15 -6.75 -5.60 5.30
CA GLY A 15 -7.20 -6.97 5.50
C GLY A 15 -7.04 -7.45 6.93
N LEU A 16 -5.88 -7.19 7.56
CA LEU A 16 -5.66 -7.50 8.98
C LEU A 16 -6.60 -6.74 9.91
N SER A 17 -6.88 -5.47 9.63
CA SER A 17 -7.80 -4.66 10.43
C SER A 17 -9.25 -5.16 10.33
N VAL A 18 -9.69 -5.56 9.14
CA VAL A 18 -11.00 -6.19 8.91
C VAL A 18 -11.08 -7.57 9.59
N GLN A 19 -10.01 -8.37 9.50
CA GLN A 19 -9.96 -9.67 10.17
C GLN A 19 -10.04 -9.51 11.69
N ALA A 20 -9.30 -8.56 12.25
CA ALA A 20 -9.37 -8.22 13.66
C ALA A 20 -10.78 -7.79 14.09
N SER A 21 -11.49 -7.01 13.26
CA SER A 21 -12.85 -6.56 13.58
C SER A 21 -13.87 -7.71 13.65
N LYS A 22 -13.67 -8.74 12.84
CA LYS A 22 -14.54 -9.93 12.78
C LYS A 22 -14.21 -11.01 13.82
N SER A 23 -13.02 -10.96 14.40
CA SER A 23 -12.58 -11.91 15.42
C SER A 23 -13.33 -11.69 16.73
N ASP A 24 -13.58 -12.76 17.50
CA ASP A 24 -14.18 -12.70 18.84
C ASP A 24 -13.18 -12.31 19.94
N CYS A 25 -11.89 -12.14 19.62
CA CYS A 25 -10.87 -11.77 20.59
C CYS A 25 -11.12 -10.34 21.14
N LYS A 26 -10.77 -10.12 22.42
CA LYS A 26 -10.91 -8.84 23.10
C LYS A 26 -9.71 -7.91 22.88
N GLY A 27 -8.64 -8.44 22.31
CA GLY A 27 -7.39 -7.71 22.08
C GLY A 27 -6.63 -8.22 20.89
N VAL A 28 -5.86 -7.33 20.28
CA VAL A 28 -5.04 -7.58 19.09
C VAL A 28 -3.63 -7.07 19.35
N ILE A 29 -2.63 -7.91 19.09
CA ILE A 29 -1.23 -7.50 19.03
C ILE A 29 -0.89 -7.32 17.53
N MET A 30 -0.66 -6.08 17.12
CA MET A 30 -0.28 -5.76 15.75
C MET A 30 1.24 -5.82 15.61
N CYS A 31 1.72 -6.83 14.90
CA CYS A 31 3.13 -6.98 14.50
C CYS A 31 3.35 -6.31 13.15
N GLY A 32 3.23 -5.01 13.11
CA GLY A 32 3.35 -4.15 11.93
C GLY A 32 3.76 -2.75 12.33
N VAL A 33 3.41 -1.76 11.53
CA VAL A 33 3.72 -0.35 11.79
C VAL A 33 2.53 0.40 12.41
N ARG A 34 2.80 1.58 12.99
CA ARG A 34 1.85 2.35 13.80
C ARG A 34 0.50 2.58 13.11
N PHE A 35 0.48 3.06 11.86
CA PHE A 35 -0.79 3.34 11.18
C PHE A 35 -1.68 2.09 11.00
N MET A 36 -1.08 0.88 10.96
CA MET A 36 -1.82 -0.37 10.90
C MET A 36 -2.54 -0.65 12.23
N ALA A 37 -1.86 -0.45 13.36
CA ALA A 37 -2.46 -0.57 14.69
C ALA A 37 -3.56 0.49 14.91
N GLU A 38 -3.34 1.72 14.45
CA GLU A 38 -4.35 2.79 14.47
C GLU A 38 -5.58 2.42 13.64
N THR A 39 -5.40 1.95 12.40
CA THR A 39 -6.50 1.51 11.55
C THR A 39 -7.26 0.34 12.18
N CYS A 40 -6.56 -0.63 12.76
CA CYS A 40 -7.17 -1.72 13.49
C CYS A 40 -8.02 -1.21 14.67
N LYS A 41 -7.52 -0.23 15.41
CA LYS A 41 -8.26 0.39 16.53
C LYS A 41 -9.49 1.16 16.05
N VAL A 42 -9.41 1.88 14.93
CA VAL A 42 -10.55 2.60 14.33
C VAL A 42 -11.66 1.62 13.93
N LEU A 43 -11.31 0.49 13.30
CA LEU A 43 -12.29 -0.53 12.89
C LEU A 43 -12.77 -1.44 14.04
N SER A 44 -12.09 -1.42 15.17
CA SER A 44 -12.40 -2.23 16.35
C SER A 44 -12.33 -1.38 17.62
N PRO A 45 -13.22 -0.38 17.79
CA PRO A 45 -13.13 0.60 18.88
C PRO A 45 -13.25 -0.03 20.28
N ASP A 46 -13.94 -1.15 20.40
CA ASP A 46 -14.13 -1.86 21.68
C ASP A 46 -12.98 -2.79 22.04
N LYS A 47 -12.07 -3.07 21.10
CA LYS A 47 -10.93 -3.96 21.34
C LYS A 47 -9.72 -3.19 21.86
N LYS A 48 -8.91 -3.87 22.65
CA LYS A 48 -7.57 -3.38 22.99
C LYS A 48 -6.63 -3.70 21.82
N VAL A 49 -5.91 -2.70 21.34
CA VAL A 49 -4.93 -2.88 20.27
C VAL A 49 -3.55 -2.44 20.78
N TRP A 50 -2.58 -3.33 20.65
CA TRP A 50 -1.19 -3.07 21.02
C TRP A 50 -0.32 -3.16 19.78
N LEU A 51 0.59 -2.22 19.64
CA LEU A 51 1.68 -2.27 18.69
C LEU A 51 2.84 -3.05 19.32
N ALA A 52 3.28 -4.14 18.69
CA ALA A 52 4.31 -5.02 19.25
C ALA A 52 5.64 -4.29 19.49
N ASN A 53 6.00 -3.35 18.61
CA ASN A 53 7.15 -2.46 18.79
C ASN A 53 6.69 -0.99 18.69
N PRO A 54 6.69 -0.22 19.81
CA PRO A 54 6.26 1.18 19.78
C PRO A 54 7.05 2.10 18.83
N ALA A 55 8.28 1.71 18.48
CA ALA A 55 9.13 2.45 17.55
C ALA A 55 8.87 2.09 16.07
N ALA A 56 8.00 1.13 15.78
CA ALA A 56 7.68 0.73 14.42
C ALA A 56 6.80 1.78 13.73
N GLY A 57 7.44 2.75 13.08
CA GLY A 57 6.83 3.77 12.24
C GLY A 57 6.87 3.42 10.75
N CYS A 58 6.13 4.16 9.94
CA CYS A 58 6.19 4.10 8.49
C CYS A 58 6.63 5.46 7.94
N PRO A 59 7.84 5.58 7.38
CA PRO A 59 8.35 6.87 6.87
C PRO A 59 7.41 7.52 5.85
N MET A 60 6.69 6.74 5.05
CA MET A 60 5.71 7.28 4.12
C MET A 60 4.47 7.81 4.85
N ALA A 61 3.94 7.06 5.82
CA ALA A 61 2.73 7.47 6.54
C ALA A 61 2.94 8.72 7.41
N GLU A 62 4.19 9.00 7.81
CA GLU A 62 4.56 10.05 8.75
C GLU A 62 5.21 11.27 8.07
N GLN A 63 5.29 11.29 6.71
CA GLN A 63 5.96 12.39 5.98
C GLN A 63 5.07 13.63 5.77
N LEU A 64 3.77 13.51 5.85
CA LEU A 64 2.80 14.59 5.78
C LEU A 64 2.15 14.75 7.16
N ASP A 65 2.16 15.94 7.70
CA ASP A 65 1.44 16.29 8.93
C ASP A 65 0.11 17.00 8.63
N LEU A 66 -0.65 17.27 9.69
CA LEU A 66 -1.98 17.88 9.57
C LEU A 66 -1.91 19.32 9.04
N GLU A 67 -0.87 20.08 9.40
CA GLU A 67 -0.69 21.46 8.93
C GLU A 67 -0.40 21.47 7.42
N GLY A 68 0.52 20.63 6.95
CA GLY A 68 0.81 20.45 5.53
C GLY A 68 -0.41 19.97 4.72
N LEU A 69 -1.26 19.10 5.31
CA LEU A 69 -2.50 18.72 4.64
C LEU A 69 -3.46 19.90 4.51
N ARG A 70 -3.59 20.75 5.54
CA ARG A 70 -4.44 21.94 5.49
C ARG A 70 -3.96 22.96 4.47
N GLU A 71 -2.64 23.14 4.34
CA GLU A 71 -2.06 23.96 3.29
C GLU A 71 -2.37 23.43 1.89
N LEU A 72 -2.30 22.11 1.70
CA LEU A 72 -2.69 21.48 0.43
C LEU A 72 -4.18 21.65 0.14
N LYS A 73 -5.06 21.49 1.12
CA LYS A 73 -6.50 21.74 0.96
C LYS A 73 -6.79 23.20 0.61
N ALA A 74 -6.06 24.14 1.21
CA ALA A 74 -6.19 25.57 0.85
C ALA A 74 -5.74 25.86 -0.59
N LYS A 75 -4.72 25.14 -1.08
CA LYS A 75 -4.24 25.23 -2.46
C LYS A 75 -5.17 24.56 -3.47
N TYR A 76 -5.89 23.51 -3.05
CA TYR A 76 -6.78 22.71 -3.88
C TYR A 76 -8.19 22.62 -3.25
N PRO A 77 -8.91 23.77 -3.09
CA PRO A 77 -10.13 23.84 -2.30
C PRO A 77 -11.29 23.02 -2.86
N ASP A 78 -11.30 22.76 -4.17
CA ASP A 78 -12.36 22.02 -4.87
C ASP A 78 -12.02 20.53 -5.06
N TYR A 79 -10.92 20.04 -4.50
CA TYR A 79 -10.48 18.68 -4.66
C TYR A 79 -10.98 17.79 -3.53
N ALA A 80 -11.45 16.59 -3.86
CA ALA A 80 -11.67 15.55 -2.87
C ALA A 80 -10.32 14.98 -2.41
N VAL A 81 -10.10 14.91 -1.10
CA VAL A 81 -8.87 14.37 -0.50
C VAL A 81 -8.99 12.87 -0.39
N VAL A 82 -8.25 12.15 -1.20
CA VAL A 82 -8.13 10.70 -1.17
C VAL A 82 -6.84 10.32 -0.46
N ALA A 83 -6.96 9.67 0.69
CA ALA A 83 -5.83 9.21 1.46
C ALA A 83 -5.54 7.73 1.23
N TYR A 84 -4.34 7.41 0.79
CA TYR A 84 -3.84 6.05 0.90
C TYR A 84 -3.79 5.64 2.38
N ILE A 85 -4.16 4.42 2.69
CA ILE A 85 -4.28 3.93 4.07
C ILE A 85 -2.98 4.05 4.88
N ASN A 86 -1.83 4.09 4.19
CA ASN A 86 -0.51 4.33 4.76
C ASN A 86 -0.34 5.82 5.14
N THR A 87 -1.14 6.25 6.08
CA THR A 87 -1.30 7.61 6.58
C THR A 87 -1.69 7.52 8.05
N THR A 88 -1.36 8.53 8.86
CA THR A 88 -1.74 8.58 10.28
C THR A 88 -3.26 8.72 10.45
N SER A 89 -3.79 8.24 11.56
CA SER A 89 -5.22 8.41 11.86
C SER A 89 -5.63 9.87 11.99
N GLU A 90 -4.72 10.72 12.46
CA GLU A 90 -4.93 12.17 12.53
C GLU A 90 -5.21 12.78 11.16
N LEU A 91 -4.38 12.46 10.15
CA LEU A 91 -4.61 12.92 8.76
C LEU A 91 -5.93 12.41 8.18
N LYS A 92 -6.29 11.16 8.49
CA LYS A 92 -7.54 10.55 8.01
C LYS A 92 -8.79 11.31 8.45
N THR A 93 -8.74 12.04 9.58
CA THR A 93 -9.88 12.85 10.05
C THR A 93 -10.21 14.03 9.14
N GLU A 94 -9.25 14.45 8.30
CA GLU A 94 -9.40 15.59 7.38
C GLU A 94 -9.51 15.15 5.91
N CYS A 95 -9.57 13.84 5.64
CA CYS A 95 -9.70 13.28 4.30
C CYS A 95 -11.15 12.86 4.01
N ASP A 96 -11.55 12.92 2.74
CA ASP A 96 -12.89 12.54 2.32
C ASP A 96 -13.04 11.02 2.22
N VAL A 97 -11.99 10.32 1.81
CA VAL A 97 -11.99 8.86 1.72
C VAL A 97 -10.57 8.27 1.88
N CYS A 98 -10.52 7.05 2.43
CA CYS A 98 -9.30 6.27 2.50
C CYS A 98 -9.34 5.09 1.52
N VAL A 99 -8.21 4.81 0.88
CA VAL A 99 -8.07 3.75 -0.11
C VAL A 99 -6.86 2.86 0.21
N THR A 100 -6.87 1.64 -0.30
CA THR A 100 -5.71 0.76 -0.35
C THR A 100 -5.18 0.67 -1.77
N SER A 101 -3.98 0.13 -1.99
CA SER A 101 -3.46 -0.11 -3.34
C SER A 101 -4.39 -1.01 -4.18
N SER A 102 -5.15 -1.90 -3.55
CA SER A 102 -6.11 -2.77 -4.24
C SER A 102 -7.46 -2.13 -4.54
N SER A 103 -7.86 -1.09 -3.79
CA SER A 103 -9.19 -0.45 -3.91
C SER A 103 -9.16 0.94 -4.54
N ALA A 104 -7.97 1.55 -4.68
CA ALA A 104 -7.84 2.94 -5.07
C ALA A 104 -8.50 3.26 -6.41
N VAL A 105 -8.26 2.47 -7.44
CA VAL A 105 -8.88 2.66 -8.77
C VAL A 105 -10.41 2.59 -8.67
N GLN A 106 -10.95 1.55 -8.00
CA GLN A 106 -12.38 1.35 -7.89
C GLN A 106 -13.08 2.46 -7.07
N ILE A 107 -12.44 2.93 -5.99
CA ILE A 107 -13.02 3.97 -5.14
C ILE A 107 -12.94 5.31 -5.84
N CYS A 108 -11.78 5.68 -6.39
CA CYS A 108 -11.61 6.95 -7.09
C CYS A 108 -12.53 7.09 -8.31
N SER A 109 -12.79 5.99 -9.04
CA SER A 109 -13.72 6.02 -10.18
C SER A 109 -15.17 6.31 -9.80
N ARG A 110 -15.55 6.02 -8.54
CA ARG A 110 -16.91 6.20 -8.03
C ARG A 110 -17.13 7.52 -7.28
N LEU A 111 -16.08 8.31 -7.09
CA LEU A 111 -16.24 9.64 -6.48
C LEU A 111 -16.97 10.57 -7.44
N ASP A 112 -17.96 11.30 -6.92
CA ASP A 112 -18.68 12.30 -7.69
C ASP A 112 -17.81 13.49 -8.09
N ASN A 113 -16.74 13.76 -7.32
CA ASN A 113 -15.79 14.82 -7.62
C ASN A 113 -14.78 14.36 -8.66
N ASP A 114 -14.64 15.13 -9.75
CA ASP A 114 -13.69 14.88 -10.81
C ASP A 114 -12.26 15.37 -10.50
N LYS A 115 -12.10 16.12 -9.39
CA LYS A 115 -10.81 16.64 -8.93
C LYS A 115 -10.39 15.91 -7.65
N ILE A 116 -9.24 15.25 -7.68
CA ILE A 116 -8.74 14.41 -6.60
C ILE A 116 -7.37 14.89 -6.14
N LEU A 117 -7.24 15.19 -4.85
CA LEU A 117 -5.95 15.35 -4.17
C LEU A 117 -5.56 14.02 -3.55
N PHE A 118 -4.58 13.35 -4.14
CA PHE A 118 -4.11 12.04 -3.68
C PHE A 118 -2.90 12.16 -2.76
N ILE A 119 -2.97 11.61 -1.57
CA ILE A 119 -1.92 11.62 -0.55
C ILE A 119 -1.69 10.20 0.02
N PRO A 120 -0.52 9.90 0.63
CA PRO A 120 0.74 10.64 0.58
C PRO A 120 1.68 10.13 -0.52
N ASP A 121 1.29 9.11 -1.30
CA ASP A 121 2.13 8.48 -2.32
C ASP A 121 1.76 8.92 -3.74
N PRO A 122 2.61 9.72 -4.41
CA PRO A 122 2.34 10.18 -5.77
C PRO A 122 2.46 9.07 -6.82
N ASN A 123 3.26 8.01 -6.59
CA ASN A 123 3.42 6.93 -7.56
C ASN A 123 2.13 6.11 -7.65
N LEU A 124 1.58 5.68 -6.50
CA LEU A 124 0.26 5.05 -6.46
C LEU A 124 -0.81 6.00 -7.04
N GLY A 125 -0.74 7.30 -6.70
CA GLY A 125 -1.65 8.30 -7.25
C GLY A 125 -1.57 8.42 -8.77
N CYS A 126 -0.38 8.44 -9.35
CA CYS A 126 -0.17 8.45 -10.81
C CYS A 126 -0.73 7.18 -11.45
N TYR A 127 -0.42 6.00 -10.90
CA TYR A 127 -0.99 4.74 -11.38
C TYR A 127 -2.53 4.76 -11.41
N VAL A 128 -3.15 5.32 -10.36
CA VAL A 128 -4.61 5.47 -10.30
C VAL A 128 -5.11 6.48 -11.34
N ALA A 129 -4.43 7.62 -11.50
CA ALA A 129 -4.80 8.66 -12.45
C ALA A 129 -4.74 8.19 -13.91
N GLU A 130 -3.79 7.34 -14.26
CA GLU A 130 -3.68 6.75 -15.61
C GLU A 130 -4.91 5.91 -16.00
N GLN A 131 -5.61 5.35 -15.01
CA GLN A 131 -6.84 4.59 -15.23
C GLN A 131 -8.09 5.47 -15.39
N MET A 132 -7.96 6.77 -15.15
CA MET A 132 -9.07 7.74 -15.14
C MET A 132 -8.66 9.07 -15.79
N PRO A 133 -8.40 9.07 -17.12
CA PRO A 133 -7.94 10.26 -17.85
C PRO A 133 -8.97 11.40 -17.85
N GLU A 134 -10.23 11.12 -17.54
CA GLU A 134 -11.30 12.10 -17.39
C GLU A 134 -11.25 12.90 -16.09
N LYS A 135 -10.54 12.40 -15.06
CA LYS A 135 -10.41 13.07 -13.75
C LYS A 135 -9.09 13.84 -13.64
N THR A 136 -9.11 14.90 -12.86
CA THR A 136 -7.93 15.73 -12.59
C THR A 136 -7.33 15.37 -11.26
N PHE A 137 -6.04 15.01 -11.24
CA PHE A 137 -5.33 14.66 -10.03
C PHE A 137 -4.29 15.73 -9.63
N ALA A 138 -4.21 15.97 -8.33
CA ALA A 138 -3.09 16.64 -7.68
C ALA A 138 -2.44 15.68 -6.68
N PHE A 139 -1.14 15.77 -6.50
CA PHE A 139 -0.39 14.84 -5.68
C PHE A 139 0.43 15.57 -4.61
N TYR A 140 0.53 14.95 -3.45
CA TYR A 140 1.57 15.30 -2.49
C TYR A 140 2.94 14.84 -3.01
N LYS A 141 3.98 15.64 -2.76
CA LYS A 141 5.35 15.30 -3.16
C LYS A 141 6.03 14.43 -2.10
N GLY A 142 5.61 13.20 -1.99
CA GLY A 142 6.16 12.22 -1.07
C GLY A 142 6.47 10.90 -1.75
N GLY A 143 6.28 9.79 -1.04
CA GLY A 143 6.40 8.43 -1.58
C GLY A 143 7.07 7.45 -0.62
N CYS A 144 6.98 6.18 -0.95
CA CYS A 144 7.56 5.11 -0.15
C CYS A 144 9.07 5.00 -0.41
N PRO A 145 9.95 5.23 0.60
CA PRO A 145 11.40 5.17 0.40
C PRO A 145 11.90 3.78 0.01
N ARG A 146 11.10 2.72 0.23
CA ARG A 146 11.44 1.35 -0.18
C ARG A 146 11.19 1.10 -1.66
N HIS A 147 10.15 1.71 -2.22
CA HIS A 147 9.77 1.52 -3.62
C HIS A 147 10.47 2.52 -4.57
N ILE A 148 10.64 3.77 -4.15
CA ILE A 148 11.26 4.79 -5.01
C ILE A 148 12.76 4.57 -5.29
N VAL A 149 13.43 3.70 -4.54
CA VAL A 149 14.85 3.37 -4.81
C VAL A 149 15.01 2.36 -5.95
N VAL A 150 13.97 1.61 -6.28
CA VAL A 150 13.99 0.68 -7.42
C VAL A 150 13.96 1.48 -8.72
N SER A 151 14.92 1.24 -9.60
CA SER A 151 15.07 1.93 -10.87
C SER A 151 14.85 1.00 -12.08
N ALA A 152 14.62 1.59 -13.26
CA ALA A 152 14.57 0.85 -14.51
C ALA A 152 15.85 0.04 -14.78
N LYS A 153 17.01 0.53 -14.33
CA LYS A 153 18.29 -0.20 -14.45
C LYS A 153 18.34 -1.46 -13.58
N ASP A 154 17.72 -1.42 -12.40
CA ASP A 154 17.62 -2.60 -11.53
C ASP A 154 16.73 -3.67 -12.19
N VAL A 155 15.63 -3.24 -12.79
CA VAL A 155 14.75 -4.12 -13.58
C VAL A 155 15.49 -4.74 -14.76
N GLU A 156 16.21 -3.93 -15.55
CA GLU A 156 17.00 -4.41 -16.69
C GLU A 156 18.05 -5.45 -16.25
N LYS A 157 18.75 -5.18 -15.14
CA LYS A 157 19.74 -6.11 -14.58
C LYS A 157 19.10 -7.42 -14.14
N ALA A 158 17.95 -7.35 -13.46
CA ALA A 158 17.22 -8.53 -13.00
C ALA A 158 16.71 -9.36 -14.19
N ARG A 159 16.10 -8.72 -15.20
CA ARG A 159 15.63 -9.42 -16.42
C ARG A 159 16.77 -10.07 -17.21
N LYS A 160 17.97 -9.47 -17.23
CA LYS A 160 19.15 -10.10 -17.87
C LYS A 160 19.61 -11.34 -17.12
N ALA A 161 19.53 -11.34 -15.81
CA ALA A 161 19.87 -12.49 -14.98
C ALA A 161 18.80 -13.59 -15.03
N HIS A 162 17.54 -13.21 -15.18
CA HIS A 162 16.34 -14.05 -15.12
C HIS A 162 15.43 -13.80 -16.32
N PRO A 163 15.83 -14.20 -17.54
CA PRO A 163 15.16 -13.80 -18.78
C PRO A 163 13.75 -14.38 -18.95
N ASN A 164 13.42 -15.43 -18.21
CA ASN A 164 12.09 -16.09 -18.26
C ASN A 164 11.18 -15.68 -17.09
N ALA A 165 11.67 -14.89 -16.15
CA ALA A 165 10.92 -14.48 -14.97
C ALA A 165 9.91 -13.40 -15.31
N LEU A 166 8.71 -13.49 -14.72
CA LEU A 166 7.72 -12.41 -14.75
C LEU A 166 8.03 -11.36 -13.70
N LEU A 167 7.93 -10.09 -14.08
CA LEU A 167 8.12 -8.95 -13.18
C LEU A 167 6.77 -8.53 -12.57
N LEU A 168 6.63 -8.72 -11.26
CA LEU A 168 5.45 -8.34 -10.50
C LEU A 168 5.78 -7.13 -9.63
N VAL A 169 5.07 -6.01 -9.80
CA VAL A 169 5.43 -4.71 -9.23
C VAL A 169 4.30 -4.13 -8.39
N HIS A 170 4.67 -3.51 -7.26
CA HIS A 170 3.72 -2.71 -6.50
C HIS A 170 3.60 -1.29 -7.10
N PRO A 171 2.39 -0.70 -7.18
CA PRO A 171 2.18 0.62 -7.79
C PRO A 171 2.81 1.80 -7.04
N GLU A 172 3.42 1.58 -5.87
CA GLU A 172 4.28 2.57 -5.19
C GLU A 172 5.66 2.71 -5.85
N CYS A 173 6.04 1.81 -6.76
CA CYS A 173 7.25 1.96 -7.56
C CYS A 173 7.14 3.13 -8.53
N ARG A 174 8.29 3.65 -8.98
CA ARG A 174 8.32 4.68 -10.01
C ARG A 174 7.64 4.20 -11.28
N GLN A 175 7.02 5.12 -12.01
CA GLN A 175 6.33 4.84 -13.26
C GLN A 175 7.19 4.05 -14.26
N GLU A 176 8.46 4.42 -14.41
CA GLU A 176 9.44 3.72 -15.28
C GLU A 176 9.64 2.23 -14.94
N VAL A 177 9.32 1.82 -13.71
CA VAL A 177 9.37 0.43 -13.25
C VAL A 177 8.02 -0.25 -13.48
N VAL A 178 6.92 0.47 -13.18
CA VAL A 178 5.54 0.00 -13.37
C VAL A 178 5.26 -0.30 -14.84
N GLU A 179 5.72 0.55 -15.77
CA GLU A 179 5.57 0.38 -17.21
C GLU A 179 6.25 -0.88 -17.77
N GLN A 180 7.26 -1.40 -17.08
CA GLN A 180 7.96 -2.62 -17.46
C GLN A 180 7.38 -3.90 -16.86
N ALA A 181 6.39 -3.77 -15.95
CA ALA A 181 5.85 -4.90 -15.21
C ALA A 181 4.95 -5.80 -16.07
N ASP A 182 5.04 -7.10 -15.85
CA ASP A 182 4.09 -8.08 -16.39
C ASP A 182 2.79 -8.10 -15.58
N TYR A 183 2.87 -7.70 -14.29
CA TYR A 183 1.73 -7.51 -13.42
C TYR A 183 1.98 -6.37 -12.43
N VAL A 184 0.97 -5.51 -12.23
CA VAL A 184 0.98 -4.45 -11.22
C VAL A 184 -0.17 -4.67 -10.26
N GLY A 185 0.11 -4.68 -8.96
CA GLY A 185 -0.92 -4.89 -7.97
C GLY A 185 -0.44 -4.71 -6.53
N SER A 186 -1.39 -4.81 -5.58
CA SER A 186 -1.09 -4.81 -4.16
C SER A 186 -0.23 -6.02 -3.75
N THR A 187 0.33 -6.00 -2.55
CA THR A 187 1.10 -7.13 -2.01
C THR A 187 0.32 -8.45 -2.06
N THR A 188 -0.95 -8.43 -1.62
CA THR A 188 -1.85 -9.59 -1.74
C THR A 188 -2.12 -9.97 -3.20
N GLY A 189 -2.26 -8.97 -4.09
CA GLY A 189 -2.42 -9.17 -5.53
C GLY A 189 -1.22 -9.88 -6.15
N ILE A 190 -0.01 -9.43 -5.83
CA ILE A 190 1.26 -10.03 -6.28
C ILE A 190 1.35 -11.50 -5.82
N MET A 191 1.10 -11.76 -4.54
CA MET A 191 1.13 -13.12 -3.99
C MET A 191 0.09 -14.03 -4.68
N ASN A 192 -1.14 -13.55 -4.87
CA ASN A 192 -2.19 -14.32 -5.55
C ASN A 192 -1.89 -14.58 -7.02
N TYR A 193 -1.25 -13.61 -7.71
CA TYR A 193 -0.81 -13.78 -9.09
C TYR A 193 0.27 -14.86 -9.19
N ALA A 194 1.30 -14.80 -8.35
CA ALA A 194 2.37 -15.78 -8.32
C ALA A 194 1.85 -17.20 -8.04
N LYS A 195 0.95 -17.34 -7.05
CA LYS A 195 0.34 -18.65 -6.70
C LYS A 195 -0.50 -19.28 -7.82
N LYS A 196 -1.10 -18.46 -8.68
CA LYS A 196 -1.99 -18.91 -9.77
C LYS A 196 -1.29 -19.03 -11.11
N SER A 197 -0.09 -18.49 -11.24
CA SER A 197 0.67 -18.47 -12.47
C SER A 197 1.30 -19.83 -12.75
N ASP A 198 1.36 -20.20 -14.03
CA ASP A 198 2.14 -21.35 -14.49
C ASP A 198 3.66 -21.04 -14.54
N CYS A 199 4.05 -19.78 -14.45
CA CYS A 199 5.44 -19.35 -14.35
C CYS A 199 6.03 -19.76 -12.99
N ARG A 200 7.29 -20.21 -13.01
CA ARG A 200 8.01 -20.69 -11.83
C ARG A 200 9.08 -19.71 -11.34
N GLU A 201 9.30 -18.64 -12.05
CA GLU A 201 10.32 -17.66 -11.72
C GLU A 201 9.74 -16.24 -11.77
N PHE A 202 9.93 -15.49 -10.69
CA PHE A 202 9.39 -14.14 -10.55
C PHE A 202 10.45 -13.16 -10.08
N ILE A 203 10.42 -11.96 -10.67
CA ILE A 203 11.12 -10.78 -10.15
C ILE A 203 10.08 -9.97 -9.38
N ILE A 204 10.32 -9.75 -8.10
CA ILE A 204 9.36 -9.07 -7.22
C ILE A 204 9.81 -7.62 -7.01
N GLY A 205 9.06 -6.69 -7.58
CA GLY A 205 9.26 -5.24 -7.47
C GLY A 205 8.47 -4.62 -6.30
N THR A 206 8.72 -5.10 -5.09
CA THR A 206 8.20 -4.56 -3.84
C THR A 206 9.14 -4.88 -2.68
N GLU A 207 8.68 -4.75 -1.45
CA GLU A 207 9.47 -5.02 -0.26
C GLU A 207 9.82 -6.51 -0.12
N ASN A 208 10.97 -6.79 0.47
CA ASN A 208 11.58 -8.13 0.45
C ASN A 208 10.77 -9.21 1.22
N SER A 209 9.97 -8.83 2.21
CA SER A 209 9.19 -9.80 2.98
C SER A 209 8.18 -10.58 2.14
N ILE A 210 7.75 -10.03 1.01
CA ILE A 210 6.86 -10.74 0.06
C ILE A 210 7.56 -11.94 -0.56
N VAL A 211 8.86 -11.85 -0.84
CA VAL A 211 9.65 -12.99 -1.36
C VAL A 211 9.73 -14.09 -0.31
N GLU A 212 10.00 -13.73 0.95
CA GLU A 212 10.02 -14.70 2.07
C GLU A 212 8.66 -15.40 2.25
N HIS A 213 7.57 -14.64 2.12
CA HIS A 213 6.21 -15.18 2.14
C HIS A 213 5.94 -16.16 1.00
N LEU A 214 6.32 -15.79 -0.23
CA LEU A 214 6.13 -16.65 -1.39
C LEU A 214 6.95 -17.94 -1.29
N GLN A 215 8.18 -17.88 -0.77
CA GLN A 215 9.00 -19.07 -0.54
C GLN A 215 8.38 -20.02 0.50
N PHE A 216 7.64 -19.49 1.48
CA PHE A 216 6.94 -20.30 2.47
C PHE A 216 5.66 -20.92 1.90
N ASP A 217 4.87 -20.13 1.15
CA ASP A 217 3.58 -20.54 0.61
C ASP A 217 3.68 -21.32 -0.72
N CYS A 218 4.77 -21.14 -1.47
CA CYS A 218 5.03 -21.75 -2.78
C CYS A 218 6.48 -22.26 -2.83
N PRO A 219 6.80 -23.35 -2.12
CA PRO A 219 8.17 -23.84 -2.01
C PRO A 219 8.74 -24.47 -3.30
N ASP A 220 7.92 -24.73 -4.32
CA ASP A 220 8.28 -25.40 -5.58
C ASP A 220 8.65 -24.43 -6.71
#